data_31dc5dfdd2941ff2bf534912ec89caed
#
_entry.id   31dc5dfdd2941ff2bf534912ec89caed
#
_cell.length_a   1.000
_cell.length_b   1.000
_cell.length_c   1.000
_cell.angle_alpha   90.00
_cell.angle_beta   90.00
_cell.angle_gamma   90.00
#
_symmetry.space_group_name_H-M   'P 1'
#
loop_
_entity.id
_entity.type
_entity.pdbx_description
1 polymer ?
#
loop_
_entity_poly.entity_id
_entity_poly.type
_entity_poly.pdbx_seq_one_letter_code
_entity_poly.pdbx_strand_id
1 'polypeptide(L)'
;MNQASNFNLREEIKEYWSMRAATFDEQPGHEIFSEAERSAWHTLFERHFGKGDGRKALDLASGTGVISHLMHDLGFNVTGMDWSEAMLEKARAKSRQRGSKITFLLGDAENTIEADNSYDVIVTRHLVWTLVDPAAAFAEWFRVLKPGGKLLVVDGDFVSPTWATKFNKAMAGFLETLGLRKPVEAIPQMQTHQDILARVHFSNGARADAVEAMLRQTGFDPIAVDFDLKRIHSAQKKHISFAKGLERGAQHRYAICAQKLLET
;
A
#
# COMPACT_ATOMS: atom_id res chain seq x y z
N MET A 1 -11.25 20.96 -6.13
CA MET A 1 -10.15 20.90 -7.16
C MET A 1 -10.76 20.76 -8.54
N ASN A 2 -10.14 21.33 -9.57
CA ASN A 2 -10.65 21.24 -10.95
C ASN A 2 -10.25 19.88 -11.56
N GLN A 3 -11.10 19.23 -12.37
CA GLN A 3 -10.83 17.94 -13.02
C GLN A 3 -9.51 17.89 -13.79
N ALA A 4 -9.13 18.96 -14.47
CA ALA A 4 -7.86 19.06 -15.19
C ALA A 4 -6.63 19.00 -14.25
N SER A 5 -6.73 19.60 -13.06
CA SER A 5 -5.67 19.54 -12.04
C SER A 5 -5.48 18.14 -11.47
N ASN A 6 -6.59 17.41 -11.29
CA ASN A 6 -6.53 16.02 -10.81
C ASN A 6 -5.96 15.06 -11.85
N PHE A 7 -6.27 15.27 -13.13
CA PHE A 7 -5.69 14.48 -14.23
C PHE A 7 -4.17 14.63 -14.28
N ASN A 8 -3.65 15.84 -14.23
CA ASN A 8 -2.20 16.10 -14.22
C ASN A 8 -1.52 15.45 -13.00
N LEU A 9 -2.14 15.50 -11.81
CA LEU A 9 -1.57 14.90 -10.61
C LEU A 9 -1.51 13.38 -10.70
N ARG A 10 -2.53 12.72 -11.27
CA ARG A 10 -2.53 11.26 -11.48
C ARG A 10 -1.40 10.82 -12.41
N GLU A 11 -1.20 11.53 -13.53
CA GLU A 11 -0.10 11.22 -14.46
C GLU A 11 1.28 11.42 -13.80
N GLU A 12 1.48 12.49 -13.01
CA GLU A 12 2.72 12.70 -12.26
C GLU A 12 2.99 11.57 -11.24
N ILE A 13 1.96 11.11 -10.51
CA ILE A 13 2.09 9.99 -9.58
C ILE A 13 2.46 8.70 -10.32
N LYS A 14 1.79 8.42 -11.44
CA LYS A 14 2.06 7.26 -12.30
C LYS A 14 3.51 7.27 -12.84
N GLU A 15 3.96 8.40 -13.37
CA GLU A 15 5.34 8.56 -13.84
C GLU A 15 6.35 8.36 -12.72
N TYR A 16 6.10 8.98 -11.56
CA TYR A 16 6.96 8.83 -10.37
C TYR A 16 7.15 7.36 -9.98
N TRP A 17 6.07 6.58 -9.88
CA TRP A 17 6.15 5.17 -9.52
C TRP A 17 6.75 4.33 -10.65
N SER A 18 6.46 4.65 -11.91
CA SER A 18 7.04 3.96 -13.07
C SER A 18 8.57 4.10 -13.12
N MET A 19 9.11 5.28 -12.85
CA MET A 19 10.55 5.50 -12.75
C MET A 19 11.19 4.70 -11.60
N ARG A 20 10.45 4.47 -10.51
CA ARG A 20 10.95 3.70 -9.35
C ARG A 20 10.88 2.20 -9.56
N ALA A 21 10.18 1.70 -10.55
CA ALA A 21 10.02 0.27 -10.78
C ALA A 21 11.36 -0.47 -10.84
N ALA A 22 12.41 0.15 -11.40
CA ALA A 22 13.73 -0.48 -11.56
C ALA A 22 14.31 -1.01 -10.24
N THR A 23 14.24 -0.22 -9.17
CA THR A 23 14.84 -0.50 -7.85
C THR A 23 13.82 -0.74 -6.75
N PHE A 24 12.53 -0.87 -7.10
CA PHE A 24 11.44 -0.94 -6.12
C PHE A 24 11.60 -2.11 -5.15
N ASP A 25 11.93 -3.28 -5.67
CA ASP A 25 12.06 -4.52 -4.89
C ASP A 25 13.32 -4.57 -4.01
N GLU A 26 14.30 -3.68 -4.23
CA GLU A 26 15.53 -3.64 -3.43
C GLU A 26 15.30 -3.08 -2.02
N GLN A 27 14.16 -2.43 -1.81
CA GLN A 27 13.87 -1.76 -0.54
C GLN A 27 13.08 -2.68 0.40
N PRO A 28 13.54 -2.85 1.65
CA PRO A 28 12.80 -3.58 2.68
C PRO A 28 11.38 -3.04 2.88
N GLY A 29 10.41 -3.95 2.81
CA GLY A 29 8.99 -3.64 2.85
C GLY A 29 8.34 -3.48 1.47
N HIS A 30 9.11 -3.51 0.37
CA HIS A 30 8.58 -3.59 -0.99
C HIS A 30 8.71 -5.00 -1.57
N GLU A 31 9.58 -5.82 -1.01
CA GLU A 31 9.71 -7.26 -1.31
C GLU A 31 9.75 -8.04 0.01
N ILE A 32 9.55 -9.36 -0.06
CA ILE A 32 9.62 -10.27 1.09
C ILE A 32 11.03 -10.86 1.18
N PHE A 33 11.77 -10.45 2.19
CA PHE A 33 13.17 -10.86 2.37
C PHE A 33 13.39 -12.06 3.28
N SER A 34 12.34 -12.56 3.94
CA SER A 34 12.45 -13.68 4.87
C SER A 34 11.17 -14.47 4.99
N GLU A 35 11.31 -15.76 5.35
CA GLU A 35 10.16 -16.62 5.64
C GLU A 35 9.36 -16.14 6.86
N ALA A 36 10.04 -15.52 7.83
CA ALA A 36 9.39 -14.91 8.98
C ALA A 36 8.45 -13.75 8.56
N GLU A 37 8.86 -12.95 7.57
CA GLU A 37 8.03 -11.89 7.02
C GLU A 37 6.85 -12.46 6.23
N ARG A 38 7.09 -13.45 5.37
CA ARG A 38 6.05 -14.19 4.63
C ARG A 38 4.99 -14.74 5.57
N SER A 39 5.40 -15.48 6.58
CA SER A 39 4.50 -16.06 7.58
C SER A 39 3.71 -14.99 8.35
N ALA A 40 4.33 -13.84 8.65
CA ALA A 40 3.63 -12.74 9.32
C ALA A 40 2.54 -12.12 8.44
N TRP A 41 2.79 -11.96 7.14
CA TRP A 41 1.80 -11.50 6.17
C TRP A 41 0.67 -12.52 5.98
N HIS A 42 1.00 -13.81 5.84
CA HIS A 42 -0.03 -14.85 5.75
C HIS A 42 -0.93 -14.86 6.99
N THR A 43 -0.35 -14.73 8.19
CA THR A 43 -1.13 -14.63 9.43
C THR A 43 -2.09 -13.43 9.42
N LEU A 44 -1.66 -12.28 8.90
CA LEU A 44 -2.53 -11.11 8.77
C LEU A 44 -3.70 -11.37 7.80
N PHE A 45 -3.41 -11.90 6.62
CA PHE A 45 -4.44 -12.19 5.61
C PHE A 45 -5.42 -13.27 6.08
N GLU A 46 -4.93 -14.37 6.69
CA GLU A 46 -5.79 -15.42 7.22
C GLU A 46 -6.70 -14.92 8.36
N ARG A 47 -6.21 -14.01 9.22
CA ARG A 47 -6.99 -13.38 10.28
C ARG A 47 -8.20 -12.62 9.74
N HIS A 48 -8.02 -11.89 8.64
CA HIS A 48 -9.07 -11.02 8.10
C HIS A 48 -9.91 -11.70 7.01
N PHE A 49 -9.28 -12.48 6.16
CA PHE A 49 -9.93 -13.10 5.01
C PHE A 49 -10.22 -14.60 5.18
N GLY A 50 -9.48 -15.29 6.06
CA GLY A 50 -9.43 -16.74 6.07
C GLY A 50 -8.65 -17.31 4.89
N LYS A 51 -8.79 -18.62 4.63
CA LYS A 51 -8.17 -19.30 3.48
C LYS A 51 -8.78 -18.85 2.16
N GLY A 52 -7.99 -18.89 1.09
CA GLY A 52 -8.43 -18.46 -0.22
C GLY A 52 -9.53 -19.35 -0.82
N ASP A 53 -9.30 -20.66 -0.81
CA ASP A 53 -10.24 -21.69 -1.31
C ASP A 53 -10.79 -21.36 -2.72
N GLY A 54 -9.94 -20.77 -3.58
CA GLY A 54 -10.30 -20.36 -4.93
C GLY A 54 -11.12 -19.07 -5.02
N ARG A 55 -11.40 -18.37 -3.91
CA ARG A 55 -12.09 -17.08 -3.92
C ARG A 55 -11.31 -16.05 -4.74
N LYS A 56 -12.03 -15.17 -5.43
CA LYS A 56 -11.43 -14.12 -6.26
C LYS A 56 -10.91 -12.97 -5.39
N ALA A 57 -9.65 -12.63 -5.56
CA ALA A 57 -9.00 -11.52 -4.90
C ALA A 57 -8.55 -10.46 -5.91
N LEU A 58 -8.77 -9.18 -5.60
CA LEU A 58 -8.22 -8.05 -6.33
C LEU A 58 -7.16 -7.37 -5.47
N ASP A 59 -5.93 -7.31 -5.98
CA ASP A 59 -4.81 -6.57 -5.39
C ASP A 59 -4.67 -5.24 -6.11
N LEU A 60 -5.09 -4.15 -5.46
CA LEU A 60 -5.09 -2.80 -6.01
C LEU A 60 -3.77 -2.09 -5.76
N ALA A 61 -3.23 -1.45 -6.79
CA ALA A 61 -1.87 -0.92 -6.86
C ALA A 61 -0.86 -2.03 -6.52
N SER A 62 -0.97 -3.14 -7.24
CA SER A 62 -0.21 -4.37 -6.98
C SER A 62 1.31 -4.19 -7.14
N GLY A 63 1.75 -3.13 -7.81
CA GLY A 63 3.15 -2.84 -8.07
C GLY A 63 3.84 -4.03 -8.73
N THR A 64 4.92 -4.51 -8.12
CA THR A 64 5.67 -5.68 -8.59
C THR A 64 5.08 -7.03 -8.15
N GLY A 65 3.84 -7.05 -7.64
CA GLY A 65 3.04 -8.25 -7.36
C GLY A 65 3.33 -8.94 -6.04
N VAL A 66 3.97 -8.28 -5.08
CA VAL A 66 4.36 -8.91 -3.80
C VAL A 66 3.15 -9.40 -3.01
N ILE A 67 2.12 -8.55 -2.85
CA ILE A 67 0.87 -8.91 -2.15
C ILE A 67 0.09 -9.93 -2.97
N SER A 68 0.05 -9.78 -4.29
CA SER A 68 -0.59 -10.75 -5.20
C SER A 68 -0.03 -12.16 -4.99
N HIS A 69 1.30 -12.31 -4.85
CA HIS A 69 1.93 -13.61 -4.61
C HIS A 69 1.59 -14.18 -3.22
N LEU A 70 1.58 -13.35 -2.18
CA LEU A 70 1.19 -13.78 -0.84
C LEU A 70 -0.27 -14.26 -0.79
N MET A 71 -1.17 -13.57 -1.48
CA MET A 71 -2.57 -13.98 -1.58
C MET A 71 -2.72 -15.29 -2.40
N HIS A 72 -1.97 -15.42 -3.50
CA HIS A 72 -1.95 -16.64 -4.30
C HIS A 72 -1.44 -17.84 -3.48
N ASP A 73 -0.40 -17.67 -2.66
CA ASP A 73 0.14 -18.71 -1.77
C ASP A 73 -0.92 -19.19 -0.75
N LEU A 74 -1.89 -18.35 -0.38
CA LEU A 74 -3.04 -18.69 0.49
C LEU A 74 -4.23 -19.31 -0.26
N GLY A 75 -4.09 -19.58 -1.56
CA GLY A 75 -5.12 -20.24 -2.39
C GLY A 75 -6.18 -19.32 -2.97
N PHE A 76 -5.95 -18.01 -3.02
CA PHE A 76 -6.84 -17.09 -3.74
C PHE A 76 -6.58 -17.15 -5.25
N ASN A 77 -7.64 -16.94 -6.04
CA ASN A 77 -7.54 -16.63 -7.46
C ASN A 77 -7.33 -15.11 -7.62
N VAL A 78 -6.08 -14.71 -7.90
CA VAL A 78 -5.65 -13.32 -7.77
C VAL A 78 -5.63 -12.59 -9.11
N THR A 79 -6.22 -11.40 -9.12
CA THR A 79 -5.99 -10.36 -10.13
C THR A 79 -5.22 -9.22 -9.46
N GLY A 80 -4.03 -8.88 -9.96
CA GLY A 80 -3.29 -7.69 -9.56
C GLY A 80 -3.56 -6.57 -10.56
N MET A 81 -3.83 -5.37 -10.08
CA MET A 81 -4.05 -4.19 -10.92
C MET A 81 -3.07 -3.09 -10.53
N ASP A 82 -2.43 -2.49 -11.52
CA ASP A 82 -1.57 -1.32 -11.34
C ASP A 82 -1.64 -0.43 -12.60
N TRP A 83 -1.44 0.86 -12.46
CA TRP A 83 -1.42 1.78 -13.61
C TRP A 83 -0.04 1.92 -14.25
N SER A 84 1.02 1.36 -13.64
CA SER A 84 2.38 1.37 -14.16
C SER A 84 2.71 0.07 -14.88
N GLU A 85 2.82 0.12 -16.21
CA GLU A 85 3.25 -1.05 -16.99
C GLU A 85 4.64 -1.54 -16.58
N ALA A 86 5.55 -0.63 -16.21
CA ALA A 86 6.88 -1.00 -15.73
C ALA A 86 6.86 -1.83 -14.44
N MET A 87 5.90 -1.56 -13.53
CA MET A 87 5.65 -2.38 -12.35
C MET A 87 5.09 -3.74 -12.75
N LEU A 88 4.08 -3.76 -13.62
CA LEU A 88 3.42 -4.99 -14.06
C LEU A 88 4.33 -5.92 -14.85
N GLU A 89 5.26 -5.40 -15.64
CA GLU A 89 6.27 -6.22 -16.31
C GLU A 89 7.09 -7.05 -15.30
N LYS A 90 7.51 -6.44 -14.19
CA LYS A 90 8.21 -7.14 -13.10
C LYS A 90 7.29 -8.15 -12.41
N ALA A 91 6.04 -7.77 -12.12
CA ALA A 91 5.06 -8.67 -11.52
C ALA A 91 4.83 -9.91 -12.39
N ARG A 92 4.65 -9.73 -13.69
CA ARG A 92 4.48 -10.83 -14.66
C ARG A 92 5.76 -11.68 -14.77
N ALA A 93 6.94 -11.06 -14.72
CA ALA A 93 8.22 -11.79 -14.73
C ALA A 93 8.35 -12.69 -13.49
N LYS A 94 8.07 -12.18 -12.29
CA LYS A 94 8.06 -12.95 -11.04
C LYS A 94 7.04 -14.09 -11.10
N SER A 95 5.84 -13.82 -11.64
CA SER A 95 4.79 -14.84 -11.79
C SER A 95 5.23 -15.99 -12.69
N ARG A 96 5.85 -15.68 -13.84
CA ARG A 96 6.44 -16.71 -14.72
C ARG A 96 7.53 -17.51 -14.02
N GLN A 97 8.43 -16.84 -13.32
CA GLN A 97 9.54 -17.49 -12.60
C GLN A 97 9.06 -18.44 -11.51
N ARG A 98 7.97 -18.06 -10.81
CA ARG A 98 7.35 -18.88 -9.75
C ARG A 98 6.37 -19.93 -10.27
N GLY A 99 6.00 -19.90 -11.55
CA GLY A 99 4.94 -20.74 -12.11
C GLY A 99 3.55 -20.44 -11.52
N SER A 100 3.34 -19.23 -10.98
CA SER A 100 2.07 -18.83 -10.38
C SER A 100 1.08 -18.35 -11.43
N LYS A 101 -0.22 -18.64 -11.20
CA LYS A 101 -1.31 -18.25 -12.11
C LYS A 101 -1.99 -16.97 -11.58
N ILE A 102 -1.29 -15.85 -11.67
CA ILE A 102 -1.82 -14.54 -11.30
C ILE A 102 -2.07 -13.73 -12.56
N THR A 103 -3.26 -13.13 -12.69
CA THR A 103 -3.58 -12.18 -13.76
C THR A 103 -3.12 -10.79 -13.36
N PHE A 104 -2.40 -10.07 -14.23
CA PHE A 104 -1.99 -8.68 -14.00
C PHE A 104 -2.57 -7.77 -15.07
N LEU A 105 -3.37 -6.78 -14.63
CA LEU A 105 -4.11 -5.84 -15.47
C LEU A 105 -3.55 -4.42 -15.31
N LEU A 106 -3.40 -3.72 -16.44
CA LEU A 106 -3.14 -2.29 -16.43
C LEU A 106 -4.46 -1.56 -16.16
N GLY A 107 -4.52 -0.81 -15.06
CA GLY A 107 -5.74 -0.10 -14.67
C GLY A 107 -5.52 0.87 -13.53
N ASP A 108 -6.49 1.77 -13.34
CA ASP A 108 -6.52 2.75 -12.26
C ASP A 108 -7.29 2.17 -11.07
N ALA A 109 -6.67 2.17 -9.89
CA ALA A 109 -7.31 1.69 -8.66
C ALA A 109 -8.50 2.56 -8.20
N GLU A 110 -8.57 3.82 -8.64
CA GLU A 110 -9.71 4.71 -8.36
C GLU A 110 -10.87 4.52 -9.36
N ASN A 111 -10.63 3.79 -10.48
CA ASN A 111 -11.63 3.46 -11.50
C ASN A 111 -11.24 2.17 -12.22
N THR A 112 -11.59 1.04 -11.63
CA THR A 112 -11.07 -0.28 -12.03
C THR A 112 -11.62 -0.80 -13.35
N ILE A 113 -12.77 -0.30 -13.81
CA ILE A 113 -13.54 -0.80 -14.98
C ILE A 113 -13.99 -2.27 -14.80
N GLU A 114 -13.79 -2.85 -13.63
CA GLU A 114 -14.25 -4.19 -13.30
C GLU A 114 -15.79 -4.22 -13.12
N ALA A 115 -16.42 -5.36 -13.37
CA ALA A 115 -17.86 -5.50 -13.20
C ALA A 115 -18.26 -5.43 -11.70
N ASP A 116 -19.50 -5.02 -11.42
CA ASP A 116 -20.08 -5.02 -10.09
C ASP A 116 -20.00 -6.41 -9.47
N ASN A 117 -19.79 -6.48 -8.15
CA ASN A 117 -19.87 -7.72 -7.40
C ASN A 117 -18.97 -8.84 -7.96
N SER A 118 -17.74 -8.50 -8.41
CA SER A 118 -16.83 -9.43 -9.10
C SER A 118 -15.88 -10.14 -8.16
N TYR A 119 -15.52 -9.53 -7.02
CA TYR A 119 -14.46 -10.00 -6.13
C TYR A 119 -15.00 -10.36 -4.75
N ASP A 120 -14.47 -11.45 -4.18
CA ASP A 120 -14.78 -11.89 -2.83
C ASP A 120 -13.96 -11.10 -1.80
N VAL A 121 -12.74 -10.71 -2.16
CA VAL A 121 -11.86 -9.88 -1.35
C VAL A 121 -11.10 -8.87 -2.21
N ILE A 122 -10.86 -7.70 -1.63
CA ILE A 122 -9.95 -6.67 -2.17
C ILE A 122 -8.86 -6.43 -1.14
N VAL A 123 -7.61 -6.34 -1.58
CA VAL A 123 -6.48 -5.94 -0.75
C VAL A 123 -5.76 -4.78 -1.41
N THR A 124 -5.25 -3.86 -0.60
CA THR A 124 -4.33 -2.83 -1.05
C THR A 124 -3.29 -2.53 0.02
N ARG A 125 -2.08 -2.22 -0.42
CA ARG A 125 -0.98 -1.87 0.48
C ARG A 125 -0.26 -0.62 -0.02
N HIS A 126 -0.15 0.37 0.88
CA HIS A 126 0.55 1.64 0.61
C HIS A 126 -0.03 2.42 -0.59
N LEU A 127 -1.36 2.40 -0.74
CA LEU A 127 -2.07 3.12 -1.80
C LEU A 127 -2.85 4.32 -1.27
N VAL A 128 -3.57 4.15 -0.13
CA VAL A 128 -4.58 5.13 0.33
C VAL A 128 -3.98 6.52 0.53
N TRP A 129 -2.76 6.61 1.06
CA TRP A 129 -2.06 7.87 1.29
C TRP A 129 -1.73 8.66 0.00
N THR A 130 -1.80 8.03 -1.18
CA THR A 130 -1.54 8.66 -2.49
C THR A 130 -2.79 8.89 -3.34
N LEU A 131 -3.97 8.49 -2.85
CA LEU A 131 -5.22 8.66 -3.59
C LEU A 131 -5.50 10.15 -3.85
N VAL A 132 -5.89 10.44 -5.08
CA VAL A 132 -6.32 11.78 -5.50
C VAL A 132 -7.77 12.03 -5.09
N ASP A 133 -8.64 11.03 -5.29
CA ASP A 133 -10.04 11.05 -4.88
C ASP A 133 -10.40 9.77 -4.09
N PRO A 134 -10.10 9.71 -2.78
CA PRO A 134 -10.40 8.52 -1.98
C PRO A 134 -11.89 8.23 -1.86
N ALA A 135 -12.77 9.22 -1.98
CA ALA A 135 -14.21 8.96 -1.95
C ALA A 135 -14.67 8.18 -3.18
N ALA A 136 -14.19 8.56 -4.36
CA ALA A 136 -14.44 7.82 -5.61
C ALA A 136 -13.80 6.43 -5.56
N ALA A 137 -12.55 6.31 -5.06
CA ALA A 137 -11.86 5.04 -4.92
C ALA A 137 -12.62 4.07 -4.00
N PHE A 138 -13.06 4.52 -2.83
CA PHE A 138 -13.78 3.66 -1.87
C PHE A 138 -15.15 3.25 -2.41
N ALA A 139 -15.86 4.13 -3.12
CA ALA A 139 -17.11 3.81 -3.79
C ALA A 139 -16.90 2.75 -4.89
N GLU A 140 -15.83 2.87 -5.67
CA GLU A 140 -15.45 1.89 -6.68
C GLU A 140 -15.12 0.53 -6.05
N TRP A 141 -14.32 0.49 -4.99
CA TRP A 141 -13.99 -0.75 -4.29
C TRP A 141 -15.21 -1.41 -3.66
N PHE A 142 -16.14 -0.61 -3.13
CA PHE A 142 -17.43 -1.11 -2.64
C PHE A 142 -18.27 -1.71 -3.78
N ARG A 143 -18.32 -1.06 -4.93
CA ARG A 143 -19.07 -1.51 -6.10
C ARG A 143 -18.60 -2.87 -6.59
N VAL A 144 -17.27 -3.06 -6.75
CA VAL A 144 -16.70 -4.30 -7.31
C VAL A 144 -16.64 -5.46 -6.31
N LEU A 145 -16.75 -5.19 -5.00
CA LEU A 145 -16.90 -6.23 -3.99
C LEU A 145 -18.29 -6.87 -4.06
N LYS A 146 -18.33 -8.19 -3.95
CA LYS A 146 -19.58 -8.94 -3.74
C LYS A 146 -20.22 -8.58 -2.41
N PRO A 147 -21.56 -8.72 -2.28
CA PRO A 147 -22.20 -8.75 -0.96
C PRO A 147 -21.51 -9.77 -0.03
N GLY A 148 -21.19 -9.39 1.19
CA GLY A 148 -20.38 -10.17 2.13
C GLY A 148 -18.89 -10.13 1.90
N GLY A 149 -18.43 -9.53 0.79
CA GLY A 149 -17.01 -9.38 0.45
C GLY A 149 -16.27 -8.45 1.41
N LYS A 150 -14.95 -8.59 1.47
CA LYS A 150 -14.10 -7.85 2.40
C LYS A 150 -13.01 -7.07 1.70
N LEU A 151 -12.78 -5.84 2.16
CA LEU A 151 -11.64 -4.99 1.82
C LEU A 151 -10.61 -5.04 2.96
N LEU A 152 -9.32 -5.19 2.64
CA LEU A 152 -8.23 -5.00 3.59
C LEU A 152 -7.29 -3.90 3.07
N VAL A 153 -7.25 -2.79 3.78
CA VAL A 153 -6.30 -1.70 3.55
C VAL A 153 -5.14 -1.86 4.52
N VAL A 154 -3.91 -2.03 4.02
CA VAL A 154 -2.69 -2.04 4.85
C VAL A 154 -1.88 -0.80 4.52
N ASP A 155 -1.95 0.21 5.38
CA ASP A 155 -1.38 1.52 5.10
C ASP A 155 -0.80 2.21 6.35
N GLY A 156 -0.54 3.49 6.27
CA GLY A 156 -0.03 4.27 7.37
C GLY A 156 0.07 5.77 7.06
N ASP A 157 0.31 6.54 8.11
CA ASP A 157 0.68 7.93 7.99
C ASP A 157 2.19 8.02 7.68
N PHE A 158 2.51 8.26 6.40
CA PHE A 158 3.89 8.42 5.91
C PHE A 158 4.30 9.88 5.76
N VAL A 159 3.40 10.82 6.08
CA VAL A 159 3.62 12.27 5.92
C VAL A 159 4.02 12.91 7.24
N SER A 160 3.30 12.58 8.31
CA SER A 160 3.54 13.21 9.62
C SER A 160 4.89 12.82 10.20
N PRO A 161 5.74 13.80 10.57
CA PRO A 161 7.04 13.51 11.15
C PRO A 161 6.90 12.89 12.53
N THR A 162 7.43 11.68 12.73
CA THR A 162 7.42 10.99 14.01
C THR A 162 8.47 11.60 14.97
N TRP A 163 8.36 11.28 16.27
CA TRP A 163 9.41 11.65 17.23
C TRP A 163 10.79 11.08 16.82
N ALA A 164 10.82 9.86 16.26
CA ALA A 164 12.04 9.22 15.80
C ALA A 164 12.65 9.94 14.59
N THR A 165 11.82 10.41 13.65
CA THR A 165 12.27 11.22 12.51
C THR A 165 12.89 12.54 13.00
N LYS A 166 12.22 13.21 13.96
CA LYS A 166 12.72 14.45 14.57
C LYS A 166 14.06 14.22 15.30
N PHE A 167 14.15 13.14 16.07
CA PHE A 167 15.37 12.75 16.79
C PHE A 167 16.52 12.44 15.81
N ASN A 168 16.27 11.62 14.78
CA ASN A 168 17.28 11.28 13.78
C ASN A 168 17.77 12.52 13.02
N LYS A 169 16.86 13.46 12.69
CA LYS A 169 17.23 14.74 12.05
C LYS A 169 18.08 15.61 12.96
N ALA A 170 17.74 15.74 14.24
CA ALA A 170 18.52 16.48 15.21
C ALA A 170 19.92 15.87 15.40
N MET A 171 20.01 14.55 15.52
CA MET A 171 21.28 13.82 15.64
C MET A 171 22.14 13.99 14.39
N ALA A 172 21.55 13.90 13.20
CA ALA A 172 22.26 14.13 11.95
C ALA A 172 22.85 15.53 11.89
N GLY A 173 22.06 16.57 12.20
CA GLY A 173 22.54 17.95 12.25
C GLY A 173 23.66 18.16 13.27
N PHE A 174 23.58 17.54 14.44
CA PHE A 174 24.64 17.57 15.43
C PHE A 174 25.94 16.93 14.92
N LEU A 175 25.86 15.77 14.27
CA LEU A 175 27.03 15.11 13.68
C LEU A 175 27.64 15.91 12.50
N GLU A 176 26.82 16.63 11.75
CA GLU A 176 27.25 17.52 10.68
C GLU A 176 28.02 18.74 11.26
N THR A 177 27.53 19.33 12.35
CA THR A 177 28.23 20.45 13.03
C THR A 177 29.57 20.04 13.59
N LEU A 178 29.73 18.76 14.00
CA LEU A 178 31.00 18.19 14.45
C LEU A 178 31.92 17.75 13.31
N GLY A 179 31.52 17.89 12.05
CA GLY A 179 32.27 17.41 10.89
C GLY A 179 32.38 15.89 10.76
N LEU A 180 31.58 15.14 11.56
CA LEU A 180 31.56 13.66 11.56
C LEU A 180 30.64 13.08 10.50
N ARG A 181 29.81 13.91 9.83
CA ARG A 181 28.88 13.52 8.76
C ARG A 181 28.86 14.60 7.70
N LYS A 182 28.82 14.18 6.42
CA LYS A 182 28.59 15.10 5.30
C LYS A 182 27.09 15.39 5.18
N PRO A 183 26.70 16.64 4.82
CA PRO A 183 25.33 16.95 4.46
C PRO A 183 24.82 16.03 3.34
N VAL A 184 23.59 15.55 3.48
CA VAL A 184 22.97 14.78 2.43
C VAL A 184 22.33 15.76 1.45
N GLU A 185 22.82 15.79 0.22
CA GLU A 185 22.22 16.58 -0.85
C GLU A 185 20.78 16.07 -1.14
N ALA A 186 19.87 17.01 -1.36
CA ALA A 186 18.50 16.67 -1.72
C ALA A 186 18.49 16.00 -3.10
N ILE A 187 18.01 14.77 -3.16
CA ILE A 187 17.86 14.04 -4.40
C ILE A 187 16.60 14.61 -5.10
N PRO A 188 16.63 14.98 -6.40
CA PRO A 188 15.48 15.55 -7.11
C PRO A 188 14.20 14.73 -6.97
N GLN A 189 14.31 13.40 -6.94
CA GLN A 189 13.20 12.47 -6.72
C GLN A 189 12.50 12.63 -5.35
N MET A 190 13.22 13.06 -4.31
CA MET A 190 12.62 13.35 -2.99
C MET A 190 11.77 14.62 -3.05
N GLN A 191 12.16 15.60 -3.85
CA GLN A 191 11.42 16.85 -4.01
C GLN A 191 10.13 16.59 -4.79
N THR A 192 10.17 15.85 -5.89
CA THR A 192 8.98 15.40 -6.64
C THR A 192 8.01 14.64 -5.75
N HIS A 193 8.51 13.77 -4.88
CA HIS A 193 7.67 13.03 -3.93
C HIS A 193 6.95 13.97 -2.94
N GLN A 194 7.66 14.95 -2.39
CA GLN A 194 7.07 15.92 -1.46
C GLN A 194 6.04 16.82 -2.15
N ASP A 195 6.29 17.22 -3.39
CA ASP A 195 5.37 18.03 -4.19
C ASP A 195 4.08 17.27 -4.53
N ILE A 196 4.17 15.97 -4.82
CA ILE A 196 3.02 15.09 -4.97
C ILE A 196 2.22 15.01 -3.66
N LEU A 197 2.91 14.71 -2.55
CA LEU A 197 2.28 14.58 -1.23
C LEU A 197 1.54 15.83 -0.78
N ALA A 198 2.03 17.01 -1.12
CA ALA A 198 1.37 18.27 -0.77
C ALA A 198 0.02 18.48 -1.50
N ARG A 199 -0.25 17.72 -2.59
CA ARG A 199 -1.42 17.89 -3.45
C ARG A 199 -2.44 16.75 -3.38
N VAL A 200 -2.08 15.62 -2.79
CA VAL A 200 -3.01 14.49 -2.59
C VAL A 200 -3.99 14.77 -1.44
N HIS A 201 -5.10 14.04 -1.40
CA HIS A 201 -6.12 14.21 -0.38
C HIS A 201 -5.56 14.10 1.05
N PHE A 202 -4.73 13.09 1.30
CA PHE A 202 -4.12 12.84 2.62
C PHE A 202 -2.78 13.56 2.79
N SER A 203 -2.66 14.80 2.30
CA SER A 203 -1.45 15.64 2.44
C SER A 203 -1.03 15.88 3.91
N ASN A 204 -1.96 15.73 4.86
CA ASN A 204 -1.70 15.82 6.30
C ASN A 204 -1.54 14.44 6.97
N GLY A 205 -1.45 13.37 6.20
CA GLY A 205 -1.30 11.99 6.66
C GLY A 205 -2.60 11.17 6.60
N ALA A 206 -2.48 9.95 6.08
CA ALA A 206 -3.58 8.99 6.02
C ALA A 206 -3.70 8.25 7.36
N ARG A 207 -4.39 8.83 8.32
CA ARG A 207 -4.63 8.23 9.63
C ARG A 207 -5.78 7.24 9.59
N ALA A 208 -5.71 6.19 10.42
CA ALA A 208 -6.71 5.12 10.45
C ALA A 208 -8.13 5.62 10.70
N ASP A 209 -8.30 6.57 11.63
CA ASP A 209 -9.58 7.17 11.99
C ASP A 209 -10.24 7.92 10.81
N ALA A 210 -9.44 8.67 10.04
CA ALA A 210 -9.94 9.36 8.86
C ALA A 210 -10.33 8.39 7.74
N VAL A 211 -9.51 7.36 7.49
CA VAL A 211 -9.79 6.34 6.48
C VAL A 211 -11.01 5.50 6.87
N GLU A 212 -11.13 5.08 8.14
CA GLU A 212 -12.30 4.36 8.66
C GLU A 212 -13.59 5.17 8.47
N ALA A 213 -13.56 6.46 8.82
CA ALA A 213 -14.74 7.33 8.69
C ALA A 213 -15.22 7.43 7.22
N MET A 214 -14.30 7.54 6.26
CA MET A 214 -14.66 7.58 4.83
C MET A 214 -15.18 6.23 4.33
N LEU A 215 -14.59 5.11 4.74
CA LEU A 215 -15.08 3.77 4.41
C LEU A 215 -16.50 3.55 4.95
N ARG A 216 -16.77 4.00 6.18
CA ARG A 216 -18.10 3.93 6.79
C ARG A 216 -19.13 4.78 6.03
N GLN A 217 -18.75 5.97 5.59
CA GLN A 217 -19.60 6.84 4.75
C GLN A 217 -19.93 6.19 3.40
N THR A 218 -19.03 5.35 2.87
CA THR A 218 -19.26 4.60 1.63
C THR A 218 -20.26 3.44 1.80
N GLY A 219 -20.52 3.00 3.04
CA GLY A 219 -21.46 1.92 3.36
C GLY A 219 -20.79 0.62 3.84
N PHE A 220 -19.47 0.62 4.04
CA PHE A 220 -18.81 -0.55 4.66
C PHE A 220 -19.20 -0.70 6.14
N ASP A 221 -19.64 -1.90 6.53
CA ASP A 221 -19.91 -2.30 7.91
C ASP A 221 -19.95 -3.84 8.00
N PRO A 222 -19.34 -4.50 9.02
CA PRO A 222 -18.50 -3.91 10.05
C PRO A 222 -17.11 -3.49 9.53
N ILE A 223 -16.47 -2.59 10.30
CA ILE A 223 -15.08 -2.17 10.06
C ILE A 223 -14.27 -2.50 11.32
N ALA A 224 -13.11 -3.16 11.12
CA ALA A 224 -12.14 -3.48 12.17
C ALA A 224 -10.79 -2.84 11.85
N VAL A 225 -10.24 -2.10 12.81
CA VAL A 225 -8.90 -1.50 12.70
C VAL A 225 -7.92 -2.33 13.52
N ASP A 226 -6.87 -2.83 12.87
CA ASP A 226 -5.82 -3.66 13.47
C ASP A 226 -4.49 -2.88 13.45
N PHE A 227 -3.93 -2.64 14.62
CA PHE A 227 -2.60 -2.03 14.78
C PHE A 227 -1.50 -3.05 15.08
N ASP A 228 -1.84 -4.35 15.21
CA ASP A 228 -0.87 -5.40 15.51
C ASP A 228 -0.14 -5.89 14.26
N LEU A 229 0.70 -5.01 13.70
CA LEU A 229 1.61 -5.30 12.59
C LEU A 229 3.05 -5.60 13.07
N LYS A 230 3.22 -5.87 14.39
CA LYS A 230 4.54 -6.02 15.02
C LYS A 230 5.39 -7.13 14.41
N ARG A 231 4.79 -8.27 14.06
CA ARG A 231 5.51 -9.40 13.45
C ARG A 231 6.10 -9.02 12.09
N ILE A 232 5.32 -8.35 11.24
CA ILE A 232 5.76 -7.86 9.93
C ILE A 232 6.90 -6.85 10.13
N HIS A 233 6.69 -5.85 10.99
CA HIS A 233 7.70 -4.81 11.24
C HIS A 233 8.99 -5.38 11.84
N SER A 234 8.89 -6.36 12.74
CA SER A 234 10.07 -7.00 13.35
C SER A 234 10.89 -7.80 12.33
N ALA A 235 10.21 -8.49 11.40
CA ALA A 235 10.90 -9.20 10.32
C ALA A 235 11.62 -8.21 9.39
N GLN A 236 10.96 -7.13 8.99
CA GLN A 236 11.51 -6.10 8.11
C GLN A 236 12.67 -5.30 8.73
N LYS A 237 12.64 -5.07 10.06
CA LYS A 237 13.70 -4.34 10.78
C LYS A 237 15.07 -4.99 10.65
N LYS A 238 15.13 -6.30 10.43
CA LYS A 238 16.39 -7.03 10.26
C LYS A 238 17.15 -6.68 8.97
N HIS A 239 16.45 -6.05 8.01
CA HIS A 239 16.98 -5.70 6.68
C HIS A 239 17.19 -4.19 6.49
N ILE A 240 17.03 -3.39 7.55
CA ILE A 240 17.19 -1.92 7.49
C ILE A 240 18.13 -1.45 8.61
N SER A 241 18.69 -0.23 8.44
CA SER A 241 19.51 0.37 9.50
C SER A 241 18.70 0.63 10.77
N PHE A 242 19.39 0.66 11.91
CA PHE A 242 18.76 0.93 13.21
C PHE A 242 17.93 2.21 13.22
N ALA A 243 18.45 3.31 12.65
CA ALA A 243 17.75 4.58 12.55
C ALA A 243 16.44 4.47 11.76
N LYS A 244 16.47 3.83 10.57
CA LYS A 244 15.26 3.54 9.77
C LYS A 244 14.30 2.60 10.50
N GLY A 245 14.82 1.64 11.26
CA GLY A 245 14.01 0.72 12.07
C GLY A 245 13.25 1.44 13.18
N LEU A 246 13.89 2.44 13.81
CA LEU A 246 13.27 3.27 14.83
C LEU A 246 12.15 4.14 14.23
N GLU A 247 12.42 4.82 13.11
CA GLU A 247 11.41 5.62 12.37
C GLU A 247 10.20 4.78 11.97
N ARG A 248 10.44 3.61 11.36
CA ARG A 248 9.38 2.68 10.96
C ARG A 248 8.55 2.20 12.15
N GLY A 249 9.18 1.96 13.31
CA GLY A 249 8.50 1.56 14.54
C GLY A 249 7.65 2.66 15.17
N ALA A 250 7.98 3.92 14.88
CA ALA A 250 7.25 5.10 15.38
C ALA A 250 6.13 5.57 14.43
N GLN A 251 6.09 5.08 13.18
CA GLN A 251 5.05 5.44 12.21
C GLN A 251 3.69 4.88 12.62
N HIS A 252 2.64 5.68 12.41
CA HIS A 252 1.26 5.23 12.56
C HIS A 252 0.87 4.34 11.38
N ARG A 253 0.95 3.02 11.58
CA ARG A 253 0.62 1.99 10.59
C ARG A 253 -0.53 1.14 11.08
N TYR A 254 -1.38 0.72 10.15
CA TYR A 254 -2.61 0.00 10.43
C TYR A 254 -2.98 -0.96 9.31
N ALA A 255 -3.84 -1.92 9.65
CA ALA A 255 -4.66 -2.65 8.70
C ALA A 255 -6.13 -2.37 9.02
N ILE A 256 -6.93 -2.00 8.02
CA ILE A 256 -8.37 -1.80 8.16
C ILE A 256 -9.06 -2.89 7.34
N CYS A 257 -9.81 -3.74 8.01
CA CYS A 257 -10.70 -4.70 7.37
C CYS A 257 -12.13 -4.16 7.40
N ALA A 258 -12.70 -3.94 6.22
CA ALA A 258 -14.04 -3.42 6.04
C ALA A 258 -14.87 -4.41 5.20
N GLN A 259 -16.14 -4.60 5.54
CA GLN A 259 -17.01 -5.57 4.86
C GLN A 259 -18.17 -4.87 4.16
N LYS A 260 -18.48 -5.31 2.94
CA LYS A 260 -19.75 -4.98 2.28
C LYS A 260 -20.82 -5.91 2.82
N LEU A 261 -21.89 -5.34 3.39
CA LEU A 261 -22.98 -6.14 3.94
C LEU A 261 -23.62 -7.07 2.89
N LEU A 262 -24.20 -8.16 3.36
CA LEU A 262 -25.07 -8.98 2.52
C LEU A 262 -26.30 -8.16 2.13
N GLU A 263 -26.70 -8.22 0.86
CA GLU A 263 -27.99 -7.72 0.45
C GLU A 263 -29.08 -8.61 1.09
N THR A 264 -29.96 -8.01 1.88
CA THR A 264 -31.08 -8.70 2.53
C THR A 264 -32.23 -8.96 1.56
#